data_5a405590bd00d4f5617e05e5fe1f4fe2
#
_entry.id   5a405590bd00d4f5617e05e5fe1f4fe2
#
_cell.length_a   1.000
_cell.length_b   1.000
_cell.length_c   1.000
_cell.angle_alpha   90.00
_cell.angle_beta   90.00
_cell.angle_gamma   90.00
#
_symmetry.space_group_name_H-M   'P 1'
#
loop_
_entity.id
_entity.type
_entity.pdbx_description
1 polymer ?
#
loop_
_entity_poly.entity_id
_entity_poly.type
_entity_poly.pdbx_seq_one_letter_code
_entity_poly.pdbx_strand_id
1 'polypeptide(L)'
;MWRIKVPRLQLLVATMNLTDIIGQQHAKRALTIAAAGQHNLLFLGPPGTGKTMLASRLTALLPEMTDSEAIETASVTSLVQNELNFHNWKQRPFRAPHHSASLPALVGGGTIPKPGEISLAHNGVLFLDELPEFERKVLDALRQPLESGEIIISRANAKIQFPARFQLVAAMNPSPTGHYTGTHN
;
A
#
# COMPACT_ATOMS: atom_id res chain seq x y z
N MET A 1 22.13 -15.55 3.84
CA MET A 1 20.74 -15.65 4.35
C MET A 1 20.47 -14.43 5.22
N TRP A 2 19.91 -13.36 4.63
CA TRP A 2 19.68 -12.10 5.34
C TRP A 2 18.28 -12.13 5.94
N ARG A 3 18.18 -12.42 7.23
CA ARG A 3 16.95 -12.17 8.01
C ARG A 3 16.87 -10.68 8.30
N ILE A 4 16.04 -9.96 7.56
CA ILE A 4 15.67 -8.60 7.93
C ILE A 4 14.68 -8.75 9.09
N LYS A 5 15.14 -8.50 10.31
CA LYS A 5 14.26 -8.26 11.46
C LYS A 5 13.67 -6.87 11.27
N VAL A 6 12.47 -6.77 10.73
CA VAL A 6 11.70 -5.52 10.73
C VAL A 6 10.74 -5.60 11.91
N PRO A 7 10.91 -4.78 12.97
CA PRO A 7 10.18 -4.93 14.23
C PRO A 7 8.67 -4.64 14.17
N ARG A 8 8.13 -4.20 13.03
CA ARG A 8 6.70 -3.82 12.87
C ARG A 8 6.01 -4.33 11.59
N LEU A 9 6.67 -5.09 10.74
CA LEU A 9 6.05 -5.64 9.53
C LEU A 9 5.55 -7.06 9.80
N GLN A 10 4.40 -7.19 10.44
CA GLN A 10 3.63 -8.42 10.37
C GLN A 10 2.86 -8.41 9.05
N LEU A 11 3.33 -9.17 8.07
CA LEU A 11 2.63 -9.40 6.82
C LEU A 11 1.67 -10.57 7.00
N LEU A 12 0.38 -10.30 6.93
CA LEU A 12 -0.63 -11.36 6.88
C LEU A 12 -0.75 -11.85 5.43
N VAL A 13 -0.50 -13.14 5.21
CA VAL A 13 -0.64 -13.77 3.89
C VAL A 13 -1.98 -14.47 3.83
N ALA A 14 -2.82 -14.05 2.88
CA ALA A 14 -4.09 -14.72 2.57
C ALA A 14 -4.00 -15.39 1.20
N THR A 15 -4.16 -16.71 1.16
CA THR A 15 -4.21 -17.49 -0.07
C THR A 15 -5.66 -17.62 -0.51
N MET A 16 -5.95 -17.26 -1.75
CA MET A 16 -7.28 -17.37 -2.36
C MET A 16 -7.26 -18.51 -3.37
N ASN A 17 -8.02 -19.57 -3.12
CA ASN A 17 -8.19 -20.68 -4.03
C ASN A 17 -9.42 -20.47 -4.94
N LEU A 18 -9.41 -21.09 -6.14
CA LEU A 18 -10.53 -21.02 -7.10
C LEU A 18 -11.85 -21.52 -6.52
N THR A 19 -11.80 -22.44 -5.55
CA THR A 19 -12.95 -22.98 -4.83
C THR A 19 -13.56 -22.00 -3.84
N ASP A 20 -12.84 -20.96 -3.42
CA ASP A 20 -13.29 -19.96 -2.45
C ASP A 20 -14.05 -18.78 -3.09
N ILE A 21 -14.22 -18.79 -4.42
CA ILE A 21 -14.87 -17.71 -5.18
C ILE A 21 -16.31 -17.48 -4.72
N ILE A 22 -17.02 -18.49 -4.25
CA ILE A 22 -18.41 -18.38 -3.80
C ILE A 22 -18.52 -17.75 -2.40
N GLY A 23 -17.54 -17.87 -1.54
CA GLY A 23 -17.62 -17.41 -0.14
C GLY A 23 -16.70 -16.27 0.23
N GLN A 24 -15.51 -16.14 -0.35
CA GLN A 24 -14.45 -15.18 0.03
C GLN A 24 -14.28 -15.02 1.55
N GLN A 25 -14.74 -15.99 2.35
CA GLN A 25 -14.80 -15.92 3.81
C GLN A 25 -13.40 -15.73 4.41
N HIS A 26 -12.39 -16.45 3.87
CA HIS A 26 -11.01 -16.32 4.33
C HIS A 26 -10.43 -14.95 4.01
N ALA A 27 -10.70 -14.41 2.82
CA ALA A 27 -10.27 -13.07 2.43
C ALA A 27 -10.95 -11.99 3.27
N LYS A 28 -12.25 -12.10 3.52
CA LYS A 28 -13.00 -11.19 4.41
C LYS A 28 -12.45 -11.23 5.83
N ARG A 29 -12.19 -12.43 6.37
CA ARG A 29 -11.61 -12.60 7.70
C ARG A 29 -10.20 -12.00 7.77
N ALA A 30 -9.37 -12.22 6.75
CA ALA A 30 -8.04 -11.62 6.65
C ALA A 30 -8.10 -10.09 6.63
N LEU A 31 -9.04 -9.49 5.88
CA LEU A 31 -9.27 -8.06 5.86
C LEU A 31 -9.69 -7.53 7.24
N THR A 32 -10.59 -8.22 7.92
CA THR A 32 -11.04 -7.82 9.27
C THR A 32 -9.88 -7.83 10.26
N ILE A 33 -9.06 -8.88 10.24
CA ILE A 33 -7.86 -8.99 11.09
C ILE A 33 -6.84 -7.90 10.74
N ALA A 34 -6.61 -7.67 9.44
CA ALA A 34 -5.70 -6.64 8.97
C ALA A 34 -6.18 -5.24 9.37
N ALA A 35 -7.49 -4.97 9.28
CA ALA A 35 -8.07 -3.70 9.71
C ALA A 35 -7.90 -3.49 11.23
N ALA A 36 -8.23 -4.51 12.04
CA ALA A 36 -8.15 -4.41 13.49
C ALA A 36 -6.73 -4.25 14.03
N GLY A 37 -5.76 -4.94 13.39
CA GLY A 37 -4.36 -4.95 13.81
C GLY A 37 -3.45 -4.00 13.02
N GLN A 38 -3.97 -3.27 12.06
CA GLN A 38 -3.18 -2.45 11.10
C GLN A 38 -2.06 -3.28 10.42
N HIS A 39 -2.35 -4.56 10.11
CA HIS A 39 -1.39 -5.46 9.47
C HIS A 39 -1.34 -5.23 7.96
N ASN A 40 -0.15 -5.30 7.40
CA ASN A 40 0.02 -5.39 5.96
C ASN A 40 -0.51 -6.74 5.46
N LEU A 41 -1.07 -6.78 4.25
CA LEU A 41 -1.77 -7.93 3.71
C LEU A 41 -1.24 -8.29 2.31
N LEU A 42 -1.04 -9.57 2.06
CA LEU A 42 -0.73 -10.09 0.73
C LEU A 42 -1.83 -11.07 0.29
N PHE A 43 -2.48 -10.73 -0.82
CA PHE A 43 -3.41 -11.62 -1.50
C PHE A 43 -2.70 -12.48 -2.55
N LEU A 44 -2.86 -13.79 -2.44
CA LEU A 44 -2.42 -14.75 -3.45
C LEU A 44 -3.66 -15.36 -4.12
N GLY A 45 -3.80 -15.20 -5.43
CA GLY A 45 -4.93 -15.74 -6.16
C GLY A 45 -4.88 -15.42 -7.65
N PRO A 46 -5.63 -16.18 -8.49
CA PRO A 46 -5.65 -15.98 -9.92
C PRO A 46 -6.19 -14.58 -10.30
N PRO A 47 -5.93 -14.10 -11.53
CA PRO A 47 -6.48 -12.85 -12.02
C PRO A 47 -8.01 -12.90 -12.03
N GLY A 48 -8.67 -11.74 -11.90
CA GLY A 48 -10.14 -11.64 -11.95
C GLY A 48 -10.88 -12.08 -10.69
N THR A 49 -10.19 -12.40 -9.60
CA THR A 49 -10.82 -12.80 -8.31
C THR A 49 -11.31 -11.62 -7.45
N GLY A 50 -11.29 -10.40 -7.98
CA GLY A 50 -11.78 -9.22 -7.27
C GLY A 50 -10.85 -8.73 -6.16
N LYS A 51 -9.53 -9.02 -6.23
CA LYS A 51 -8.53 -8.60 -5.24
C LYS A 51 -8.53 -7.07 -5.01
N THR A 52 -8.63 -6.29 -6.08
CA THR A 52 -8.69 -4.82 -6.02
C THR A 52 -9.95 -4.35 -5.28
N MET A 53 -11.09 -4.97 -5.56
CA MET A 53 -12.35 -4.66 -4.87
C MET A 53 -12.27 -5.01 -3.39
N LEU A 54 -11.68 -6.14 -3.04
CA LEU A 54 -11.46 -6.54 -1.65
C LEU A 54 -10.52 -5.58 -0.94
N ALA A 55 -9.41 -5.18 -1.59
CA ALA A 55 -8.47 -4.23 -1.03
C ALA A 55 -9.11 -2.85 -0.77
N SER A 56 -9.94 -2.37 -1.70
CA SER A 56 -10.65 -1.09 -1.51
C SER A 56 -11.63 -1.11 -0.33
N ARG A 57 -12.21 -2.28 -0.04
CA ARG A 57 -13.12 -2.43 1.12
C ARG A 57 -12.39 -2.34 2.47
N LEU A 58 -11.07 -2.51 2.49
CA LEU A 58 -10.30 -2.34 3.71
C LEU A 58 -10.47 -0.93 4.29
N THR A 59 -10.48 0.10 3.45
CA THR A 59 -10.67 1.49 3.91
C THR A 59 -12.01 1.69 4.63
N ALA A 60 -13.06 0.99 4.20
CA ALA A 60 -14.38 1.03 4.83
C ALA A 60 -14.44 0.27 6.17
N LEU A 61 -13.49 -0.64 6.42
CA LEU A 61 -13.37 -1.37 7.69
C LEU A 61 -12.50 -0.64 8.71
N LEU A 62 -11.68 0.30 8.26
CA LEU A 62 -10.85 1.12 9.13
C LEU A 62 -11.70 2.19 9.82
N PRO A 63 -11.37 2.58 11.05
CA PRO A 63 -12.02 3.72 11.71
C PRO A 63 -11.78 4.99 10.90
N GLU A 64 -12.73 5.92 10.97
CA GLU A 64 -12.54 7.26 10.40
C GLU A 64 -11.25 7.91 10.94
N MET A 65 -10.67 8.78 10.13
CA MET A 65 -9.50 9.54 10.57
C MET A 65 -9.88 10.47 11.73
N THR A 66 -8.96 10.62 12.67
CA THR A 66 -9.03 11.70 13.66
C THR A 66 -8.88 13.06 12.96
N ASP A 67 -9.22 14.15 13.62
CA ASP A 67 -9.04 15.50 13.05
C ASP A 67 -7.57 15.77 12.69
N SER A 68 -6.64 15.33 13.51
CA SER A 68 -5.20 15.45 13.24
C SER A 68 -4.78 14.68 11.99
N GLU A 69 -5.20 13.41 11.85
CA GLU A 69 -4.92 12.60 10.67
C GLU A 69 -5.55 13.20 9.40
N ALA A 70 -6.78 13.73 9.51
CA ALA A 70 -7.46 14.35 8.39
C ALA A 70 -6.75 15.63 7.91
N ILE A 71 -6.28 16.46 8.84
CA ILE A 71 -5.48 17.66 8.53
C ILE A 71 -4.15 17.27 7.86
N GLU A 72 -3.43 16.31 8.41
CA GLU A 72 -2.18 15.83 7.81
C GLU A 72 -2.40 15.33 6.37
N THR A 73 -3.42 14.50 6.17
CA THR A 73 -3.77 13.95 4.85
C THR A 73 -4.18 15.04 3.87
N ALA A 74 -5.01 16.00 4.30
CA ALA A 74 -5.40 17.14 3.49
C ALA A 74 -4.20 18.01 3.11
N SER A 75 -3.26 18.22 4.03
CA SER A 75 -2.03 18.99 3.77
C SER A 75 -1.19 18.36 2.68
N VAL A 76 -1.00 17.02 2.70
CA VAL A 76 -0.29 16.30 1.65
C VAL A 76 -1.03 16.38 0.31
N THR A 77 -2.35 16.19 0.33
CA THR A 77 -3.18 16.19 -0.89
C THR A 77 -3.19 17.57 -1.55
N SER A 78 -3.22 18.66 -0.78
CA SER A 78 -3.22 20.03 -1.28
C SER A 78 -1.98 20.39 -2.11
N LEU A 79 -0.88 19.68 -1.95
CA LEU A 79 0.35 19.90 -2.73
C LEU A 79 0.22 19.40 -4.19
N VAL A 80 -0.75 18.56 -4.49
CA VAL A 80 -0.98 17.99 -5.83
C VAL A 80 -2.36 18.35 -6.40
N GLN A 81 -3.33 18.64 -5.55
CA GLN A 81 -4.69 19.03 -5.93
C GLN A 81 -4.94 20.48 -5.54
N ASN A 82 -5.44 21.27 -6.49
CA ASN A 82 -5.72 22.69 -6.24
C ASN A 82 -6.96 22.91 -5.35
N GLU A 83 -7.81 21.88 -5.23
CA GLU A 83 -9.04 21.96 -4.43
C GLU A 83 -9.13 20.76 -3.49
N LEU A 84 -9.48 21.02 -2.24
CA LEU A 84 -9.78 19.98 -1.26
C LEU A 84 -11.25 19.59 -1.37
N ASN A 85 -11.48 18.30 -1.55
CA ASN A 85 -12.84 17.76 -1.57
C ASN A 85 -13.30 17.45 -0.12
N PHE A 86 -14.06 18.37 0.46
CA PHE A 86 -14.57 18.19 1.83
C PHE A 86 -15.62 17.10 1.98
N HIS A 87 -16.20 16.58 0.89
CA HIS A 87 -17.12 15.43 0.96
C HIS A 87 -16.41 14.16 1.44
N ASN A 88 -15.10 14.08 1.23
CA ASN A 88 -14.28 12.93 1.68
C ASN A 88 -13.49 13.25 2.96
N TRP A 89 -13.89 14.28 3.71
CA TRP A 89 -13.25 14.63 4.96
C TRP A 89 -13.31 13.45 5.93
N LYS A 90 -12.16 13.11 6.55
CA LYS A 90 -11.96 11.94 7.43
C LYS A 90 -12.04 10.57 6.78
N GLN A 91 -12.28 10.47 5.48
CA GLN A 91 -12.16 9.19 4.78
C GLN A 91 -10.70 8.85 4.53
N ARG A 92 -10.33 7.61 4.85
CA ARG A 92 -8.97 7.13 4.62
C ARG A 92 -8.69 6.98 3.13
N PRO A 93 -7.59 7.54 2.61
CA PRO A 93 -7.26 7.43 1.20
C PRO A 93 -6.99 5.97 0.79
N PHE A 94 -7.39 5.63 -0.43
CA PHE A 94 -7.04 4.39 -1.10
C PHE A 94 -6.28 4.75 -2.38
N ARG A 95 -5.03 4.30 -2.46
CA ARG A 95 -4.17 4.54 -3.63
C ARG A 95 -3.78 3.20 -4.24
N ALA A 96 -4.00 3.06 -5.55
CA ALA A 96 -3.73 1.84 -6.30
C ALA A 96 -2.94 2.18 -7.58
N PRO A 97 -1.66 2.53 -7.46
CA PRO A 97 -0.84 2.82 -8.62
C PRO A 97 -0.67 1.58 -9.49
N HIS A 98 -0.63 1.80 -10.80
CA HIS A 98 -0.34 0.73 -11.74
C HIS A 98 1.13 0.28 -11.62
N HIS A 99 1.44 -0.99 -11.89
CA HIS A 99 2.79 -1.52 -11.78
C HIS A 99 3.80 -0.83 -12.71
N SER A 100 3.34 -0.24 -13.83
CA SER A 100 4.16 0.56 -14.74
C SER A 100 4.43 1.99 -14.27
N ALA A 101 3.92 2.39 -13.10
CA ALA A 101 4.16 3.71 -12.57
C ALA A 101 5.66 3.94 -12.31
N SER A 102 6.17 5.09 -12.73
CA SER A 102 7.58 5.42 -12.54
C SER A 102 7.93 5.64 -11.05
N LEU A 103 9.20 5.45 -10.69
CA LEU A 103 9.67 5.72 -9.34
C LEU A 103 9.31 7.15 -8.86
N PRO A 104 9.48 8.23 -9.65
CA PRO A 104 9.04 9.56 -9.25
C PRO A 104 7.52 9.68 -9.02
N ALA A 105 6.70 8.94 -9.78
CA ALA A 105 5.25 8.94 -9.58
C ALA A 105 4.88 8.33 -8.23
N LEU A 106 5.64 7.34 -7.78
CA LEU A 106 5.40 6.64 -6.51
C LEU A 106 6.00 7.38 -5.31
N VAL A 107 7.26 7.78 -5.41
CA VAL A 107 8.00 8.42 -4.30
C VAL A 107 7.72 9.91 -4.24
N GLY A 108 7.49 10.52 -5.38
CA GLY A 108 7.43 11.97 -5.51
C GLY A 108 8.71 12.56 -6.12
N GLY A 109 8.69 13.82 -6.39
CA GLY A 109 9.81 14.53 -6.99
C GLY A 109 9.38 15.73 -7.83
N GLY A 110 10.19 16.06 -8.84
CA GLY A 110 9.98 17.21 -9.71
C GLY A 110 10.87 18.41 -9.35
N THR A 111 10.85 19.45 -10.16
CA THR A 111 11.61 20.70 -9.91
C THR A 111 11.14 21.35 -8.63
N ILE A 112 9.83 21.43 -8.44
CA ILE A 112 9.18 21.72 -7.16
C ILE A 112 8.75 20.35 -6.63
N PRO A 113 9.35 19.85 -5.55
CA PRO A 113 9.05 18.52 -5.04
C PRO A 113 7.59 18.38 -4.64
N LYS A 114 6.91 17.40 -5.25
CA LYS A 114 5.54 17.04 -4.92
C LYS A 114 5.50 15.62 -4.35
N PRO A 115 4.56 15.31 -3.45
CA PRO A 115 4.37 13.95 -2.95
C PRO A 115 3.93 13.02 -4.08
N GLY A 116 4.39 11.76 -4.03
CA GLY A 116 3.93 10.69 -4.90
C GLY A 116 2.81 9.85 -4.28
N GLU A 117 2.44 8.76 -4.96
CA GLU A 117 1.34 7.87 -4.56
C GLU A 117 1.51 7.30 -3.14
N ILE A 118 2.75 7.04 -2.73
CA ILE A 118 3.07 6.50 -1.40
C ILE A 118 2.68 7.51 -0.31
N SER A 119 3.03 8.79 -0.48
CA SER A 119 2.67 9.85 0.47
C SER A 119 1.18 10.21 0.37
N LEU A 120 0.58 10.11 -0.82
CA LEU A 120 -0.86 10.31 -1.00
C LEU A 120 -1.70 9.20 -0.35
N ALA A 121 -1.10 8.04 -0.03
CA ALA A 121 -1.72 6.98 0.75
C ALA A 121 -1.61 7.19 2.27
N HIS A 122 -0.99 8.29 2.72
CA HIS A 122 -0.80 8.58 4.15
C HIS A 122 -2.11 8.52 4.94
N ASN A 123 -2.09 7.86 6.08
CA ASN A 123 -3.24 7.54 6.94
C ASN A 123 -4.31 6.64 6.26
N GLY A 124 -3.97 5.99 5.15
CA GLY A 124 -4.86 5.14 4.40
C GLY A 124 -4.23 3.83 3.95
N VAL A 125 -4.57 3.39 2.75
CA VAL A 125 -4.16 2.12 2.16
C VAL A 125 -3.43 2.34 0.84
N LEU A 126 -2.26 1.74 0.71
CA LEU A 126 -1.56 1.59 -0.56
C LEU A 126 -1.76 0.17 -1.07
N PHE A 127 -2.40 0.03 -2.22
CA PHE A 127 -2.63 -1.25 -2.88
C PHE A 127 -1.72 -1.43 -4.08
N LEU A 128 -0.95 -2.52 -4.10
CA LEU A 128 -0.07 -2.88 -5.21
C LEU A 128 -0.56 -4.20 -5.81
N ASP A 129 -1.27 -4.10 -6.94
CA ASP A 129 -1.65 -5.30 -7.71
C ASP A 129 -0.49 -5.75 -8.60
N GLU A 130 -0.45 -7.05 -8.88
CA GLU A 130 0.63 -7.66 -9.67
C GLU A 130 2.03 -7.31 -9.13
N LEU A 131 2.20 -7.48 -7.80
CA LEU A 131 3.42 -7.10 -7.08
C LEU A 131 4.74 -7.49 -7.78
N PRO A 132 4.88 -8.67 -8.41
CA PRO A 132 6.10 -9.05 -9.10
C PRO A 132 6.42 -8.23 -10.36
N GLU A 133 5.42 -7.54 -10.93
CA GLU A 133 5.59 -6.73 -12.14
C GLU A 133 6.17 -5.33 -11.85
N PHE A 134 6.20 -4.92 -10.58
CA PHE A 134 6.83 -3.66 -10.19
C PHE A 134 8.35 -3.74 -10.34
N GLU A 135 8.95 -2.67 -10.85
CA GLU A 135 10.40 -2.57 -10.89
C GLU A 135 11.01 -2.69 -9.48
N ARG A 136 12.10 -3.43 -9.37
CA ARG A 136 12.77 -3.67 -8.08
C ARG A 136 13.10 -2.38 -7.31
N LYS A 137 13.53 -1.32 -8.02
CA LYS A 137 13.83 -0.02 -7.39
C LYS A 137 12.61 0.62 -6.72
N VAL A 138 11.40 0.35 -7.24
CA VAL A 138 10.13 0.80 -6.67
C VAL A 138 9.85 0.05 -5.38
N LEU A 139 10.01 -1.28 -5.39
CA LEU A 139 9.83 -2.12 -4.20
C LEU A 139 10.86 -1.78 -3.11
N ASP A 140 12.10 -1.49 -3.51
CA ASP A 140 13.14 -1.07 -2.57
C ASP A 140 12.82 0.31 -1.93
N ALA A 141 12.18 1.21 -2.69
CA ALA A 141 11.76 2.52 -2.18
C ALA A 141 10.65 2.45 -1.11
N LEU A 142 9.88 1.35 -1.05
CA LEU A 142 8.87 1.14 -0.02
C LEU A 142 9.46 0.85 1.37
N ARG A 143 10.73 0.45 1.46
CA ARG A 143 11.36 0.12 2.74
C ARG A 143 11.36 1.29 3.71
N GLN A 144 11.80 2.46 3.24
CA GLN A 144 11.88 3.64 4.09
C GLN A 144 10.52 4.02 4.70
N PRO A 145 9.44 4.23 3.92
CA PRO A 145 8.15 4.58 4.49
C PRO A 145 7.55 3.48 5.36
N LEU A 146 7.79 2.21 5.06
CA LEU A 146 7.31 1.10 5.90
C LEU A 146 8.04 1.05 7.26
N GLU A 147 9.29 1.50 7.34
CA GLU A 147 10.08 1.53 8.57
C GLU A 147 9.88 2.84 9.36
N SER A 148 9.97 4.00 8.67
CA SER A 148 9.98 5.32 9.32
C SER A 148 8.64 6.06 9.27
N GLY A 149 7.72 5.66 8.38
CA GLY A 149 6.46 6.35 8.15
C GLY A 149 6.58 7.64 7.34
N GLU A 150 7.69 7.80 6.62
CA GLU A 150 7.98 9.01 5.86
C GLU A 150 8.83 8.73 4.62
N ILE A 151 8.76 9.63 3.64
CA ILE A 151 9.62 9.66 2.46
C ILE A 151 10.47 10.91 2.50
N ILE A 152 11.76 10.73 2.25
CA ILE A 152 12.73 11.81 2.16
C ILE A 152 13.20 11.97 0.72
N ILE A 153 12.95 13.15 0.14
CA ILE A 153 13.45 13.53 -1.18
C ILE A 153 14.63 14.46 -0.99
N SER A 154 15.81 13.96 -1.30
CA SER A 154 17.06 14.75 -1.22
C SER A 154 17.33 15.42 -2.57
N ARG A 155 17.61 16.72 -2.53
CA ARG A 155 18.03 17.57 -3.65
C ARG A 155 19.32 18.30 -3.29
N ALA A 156 20.00 18.85 -4.29
CA ALA A 156 21.28 19.55 -4.08
C ALA A 156 21.23 20.61 -2.96
N ASN A 157 20.11 21.32 -2.82
CA ASN A 157 19.97 22.43 -1.89
C ASN A 157 18.84 22.27 -0.85
N ALA A 158 18.11 21.13 -0.85
CA ALA A 158 17.00 20.93 0.06
C ALA A 158 16.75 19.43 0.33
N LYS A 159 16.35 19.16 1.56
CA LYS A 159 15.83 17.86 1.98
C LYS A 159 14.36 18.05 2.34
N ILE A 160 13.47 17.42 1.58
CA ILE A 160 12.04 17.54 1.78
C ILE A 160 11.50 16.19 2.27
N GLN A 161 10.65 16.26 3.27
CA GLN A 161 10.09 15.10 3.94
C GLN A 161 8.57 15.14 3.79
N PHE A 162 8.00 14.03 3.34
CA PHE A 162 6.57 13.82 3.29
C PHE A 162 6.16 12.67 4.22
N PRO A 163 5.08 12.81 4.98
CA PRO A 163 4.55 11.69 5.75
C PRO A 163 4.04 10.59 4.82
N ALA A 164 4.23 9.34 5.23
CA ALA A 164 3.89 8.16 4.44
C ALA A 164 3.59 6.96 5.36
N ARG A 165 2.69 7.15 6.34
CA ARG A 165 2.17 6.07 7.18
C ARG A 165 0.94 5.49 6.51
N PHE A 166 1.04 4.33 5.96
CA PHE A 166 -0.03 3.64 5.26
C PHE A 166 -0.05 2.15 5.63
N GLN A 167 -1.17 1.52 5.41
CA GLN A 167 -1.29 0.08 5.42
C GLN A 167 -1.04 -0.46 4.01
N LEU A 168 -0.08 -1.37 3.86
CA LEU A 168 0.24 -1.97 2.57
C LEU A 168 -0.67 -3.18 2.34
N VAL A 169 -1.36 -3.18 1.22
CA VAL A 169 -2.02 -4.36 0.66
C VAL A 169 -1.39 -4.65 -0.68
N ALA A 170 -0.90 -5.86 -0.86
CA ALA A 170 -0.34 -6.30 -2.12
C ALA A 170 -1.13 -7.49 -2.67
N ALA A 171 -1.11 -7.67 -3.97
CA ALA A 171 -1.69 -8.82 -4.64
C ALA A 171 -0.72 -9.39 -5.66
N MET A 172 -0.73 -10.71 -5.79
CA MET A 172 0.02 -11.41 -6.83
C MET A 172 -0.71 -12.65 -7.29
N ASN A 173 -0.46 -13.03 -8.52
CA ASN A 173 -0.94 -14.29 -9.07
C ASN A 173 0.01 -15.42 -8.65
N PRO A 174 -0.50 -16.62 -8.38
CA PRO A 174 0.37 -17.78 -8.22
C PRO A 174 1.15 -18.00 -9.52
N SER A 175 2.41 -18.43 -9.39
CA SER A 175 3.22 -18.77 -10.58
C SER A 175 2.47 -19.78 -11.46
N PRO A 176 2.55 -19.69 -12.80
CA PRO A 176 1.95 -20.66 -13.70
C PRO A 176 2.41 -22.10 -13.44
N THR A 177 3.55 -22.30 -12.78
CA THR A 177 4.11 -23.61 -12.43
C THR A 177 3.65 -24.13 -11.08
N GLY A 178 2.88 -23.38 -10.30
CA GLY A 178 2.29 -23.82 -9.02
C GLY A 178 3.27 -24.20 -7.92
N HIS A 179 4.57 -24.04 -8.14
CA HIS A 179 5.60 -24.43 -7.19
C HIS A 179 6.24 -23.24 -6.49
N TYR A 180 5.72 -22.87 -5.34
CA TYR A 180 6.50 -22.19 -4.29
C TYR A 180 7.22 -23.21 -3.40
N THR A 181 7.80 -24.23 -3.99
CA THR A 181 8.69 -25.12 -3.26
C THR A 181 10.11 -24.59 -3.36
N GLY A 182 10.44 -23.67 -2.47
CA GLY A 182 11.81 -23.44 -2.08
C GLY A 182 12.35 -24.66 -1.33
N THR A 183 12.58 -25.76 -2.01
CA THR A 183 13.48 -26.81 -1.53
C THR A 183 14.89 -26.31 -1.82
N HIS A 184 15.50 -25.72 -0.84
CA HIS A 184 16.94 -25.62 -0.77
C HIS A 184 17.48 -26.92 -0.25
N ASN A 185 18.11 -27.70 -1.12
CA ASN A 185 19.20 -28.59 -0.76
C ASN A 185 20.43 -27.75 -0.38
#